data_1baaa54e9b87e2a5d5d11eaac519cdb9
#
_entry.id   1baaa54e9b87e2a5d5d11eaac519cdb9
#
_cell.length_a   1.000
_cell.length_b   1.000
_cell.length_c   1.000
_cell.angle_alpha   90.00
_cell.angle_beta   90.00
_cell.angle_gamma   90.00
#
_symmetry.space_group_name_H-M   'P 1'
#
loop_
_entity.id
_entity.type
_entity.pdbx_description
1 polymer ?
#
loop_
_entity_poly.entity_id
_entity_poly.type
_entity_poly.pdbx_seq_one_letter_code
_entity_poly.pdbx_strand_id
1 'polypeptide(L)'
;CVSAFNDNFWMTNALRFIDSNMFQKTLNLISHEIAKSHEEFIVHFKQTYSNLYPPAWILAEILPLGVLTKIFVNLRDMQVKKRVALRFGLQLRVFVSWLTIITVIRNACFHHARVWNKHNTLTPMNPRRTSHAWITLPANPLRIYYNLCIIKYFLDTISPNNDMGQKLRDLLAVFPLVDPAAMGFPEGWKNEELWNIESD
;
A
#
# COMPACT_ATOMS: atom_id res chain seq x y z
N CYS A 1 -3.69 0.03 14.78
CA CYS A 1 -4.33 -1.21 15.30
C CYS A 1 -3.90 -1.55 16.72
N VAL A 2 -2.60 -1.46 17.09
CA VAL A 2 -2.14 -1.77 18.48
C VAL A 2 -2.97 -1.01 19.52
N SER A 3 -3.05 0.31 19.40
CA SER A 3 -3.82 1.17 20.31
C SER A 3 -5.33 0.88 20.30
N ALA A 4 -5.86 0.39 19.18
CA ALA A 4 -7.28 0.08 19.06
C ALA A 4 -7.66 -1.25 19.73
N PHE A 5 -6.74 -2.20 19.74
CA PHE A 5 -6.95 -3.52 20.33
C PHE A 5 -6.42 -3.63 21.76
N ASN A 6 -5.60 -2.66 22.18
CA ASN A 6 -4.79 -2.74 23.41
C ASN A 6 -4.05 -4.09 23.52
N ASP A 7 -3.52 -4.55 22.38
CA ASP A 7 -2.90 -5.87 22.21
C ASP A 7 -1.70 -5.74 21.27
N ASN A 8 -0.52 -5.93 21.79
CA ASN A 8 0.73 -5.85 21.05
C ASN A 8 0.92 -7.03 20.08
N PHE A 9 0.22 -8.14 20.32
CA PHE A 9 0.30 -9.38 19.56
C PHE A 9 -0.94 -9.64 18.70
N TRP A 10 -1.73 -8.59 18.43
CA TRP A 10 -3.00 -8.72 17.72
C TRP A 10 -2.89 -9.42 16.35
N MET A 11 -1.74 -9.33 15.65
CA MET A 11 -1.55 -9.98 14.35
C MET A 11 -1.55 -11.51 14.42
N THR A 12 -1.24 -12.08 15.59
CA THR A 12 -1.18 -13.54 15.83
C THR A 12 -2.31 -14.03 16.71
N ASN A 13 -3.26 -13.16 17.05
CA ASN A 13 -4.44 -13.50 17.87
C ASN A 13 -5.62 -13.91 16.96
N ALA A 14 -5.93 -15.21 16.87
CA ALA A 14 -6.97 -15.77 16.02
C ALA A 14 -8.36 -15.12 16.21
N LEU A 15 -8.69 -14.66 17.41
CA LEU A 15 -9.97 -14.02 17.72
C LEU A 15 -10.21 -12.71 16.97
N ARG A 16 -9.13 -12.09 16.44
CA ARG A 16 -9.18 -10.84 15.68
C ARG A 16 -9.57 -11.02 14.21
N PHE A 17 -9.69 -12.26 13.73
CA PHE A 17 -9.87 -12.57 12.32
C PHE A 17 -11.20 -13.26 12.02
N ILE A 18 -11.70 -13.07 10.78
CA ILE A 18 -12.97 -13.63 10.31
C ILE A 18 -12.77 -15.05 9.78
N ASP A 19 -11.83 -15.20 8.84
CA ASP A 19 -11.53 -16.43 8.13
C ASP A 19 -10.34 -17.13 8.79
N SER A 20 -10.61 -18.25 9.47
CA SER A 20 -9.61 -19.04 10.18
C SER A 20 -8.61 -19.70 9.22
N ASN A 21 -9.02 -20.12 8.02
CA ASN A 21 -8.12 -20.70 7.04
C ASN A 21 -7.16 -19.67 6.48
N MET A 22 -7.66 -18.48 6.16
CA MET A 22 -6.84 -17.35 5.74
C MET A 22 -5.90 -16.92 6.85
N PHE A 23 -6.35 -16.90 8.10
CA PHE A 23 -5.52 -16.61 9.27
C PHE A 23 -4.39 -17.63 9.40
N GLN A 24 -4.67 -18.93 9.33
CA GLN A 24 -3.65 -19.98 9.46
C GLN A 24 -2.59 -19.89 8.35
N LYS A 25 -3.01 -19.66 7.08
CA LYS A 25 -2.08 -19.43 5.97
C LYS A 25 -1.20 -18.20 6.22
N THR A 26 -1.78 -17.13 6.77
CA THR A 26 -1.04 -15.91 7.08
C THR A 26 -0.06 -16.15 8.23
N LEU A 27 -0.46 -16.89 9.25
CA LEU A 27 0.40 -17.25 10.38
C LEU A 27 1.61 -18.07 9.94
N ASN A 28 1.42 -19.02 9.02
CA ASN A 28 2.51 -19.78 8.42
C ASN A 28 3.50 -18.87 7.65
N LEU A 29 2.99 -17.87 6.92
CA LEU A 29 3.86 -16.88 6.26
C LEU A 29 4.62 -16.03 7.27
N ILE A 30 3.98 -15.58 8.36
CA ILE A 30 4.65 -14.87 9.46
C ILE A 30 5.79 -15.71 10.03
N SER A 31 5.52 -16.97 10.36
CA SER A 31 6.53 -17.90 10.89
C SER A 31 7.69 -18.07 9.91
N HIS A 32 7.41 -18.20 8.62
CA HIS A 32 8.43 -18.31 7.59
C HIS A 32 9.31 -17.04 7.49
N GLU A 33 8.70 -15.84 7.49
CA GLU A 33 9.46 -14.58 7.43
C GLU A 33 10.31 -14.38 8.68
N ILE A 34 9.81 -14.72 9.88
CA ILE A 34 10.59 -14.70 11.11
C ILE A 34 11.79 -15.68 11.01
N ALA A 35 11.55 -16.91 10.54
CA ALA A 35 12.60 -17.93 10.48
C ALA A 35 13.75 -17.51 9.57
N LYS A 36 13.44 -16.93 8.40
CA LYS A 36 14.42 -16.52 7.40
C LYS A 36 15.05 -15.16 7.66
N SER A 37 14.50 -14.35 8.56
CA SER A 37 14.99 -12.99 8.84
C SER A 37 16.31 -13.02 9.60
N HIS A 38 17.28 -12.25 9.11
CA HIS A 38 18.58 -11.98 9.73
C HIS A 38 18.66 -10.57 10.33
N GLU A 39 17.54 -9.84 10.37
CA GLU A 39 17.48 -8.51 10.99
C GLU A 39 17.88 -8.59 12.47
N GLU A 40 18.74 -7.68 12.92
CA GLU A 40 19.30 -7.69 14.28
C GLU A 40 18.22 -7.75 15.35
N PHE A 41 17.13 -6.98 15.18
CA PHE A 41 16.02 -6.96 16.11
C PHE A 41 15.24 -8.28 16.18
N ILE A 42 15.18 -9.05 15.08
CA ILE A 42 14.58 -10.41 15.05
C ILE A 42 15.52 -11.42 15.72
N VAL A 43 16.83 -11.33 15.45
CA VAL A 43 17.82 -12.18 16.10
C VAL A 43 17.80 -11.94 17.61
N HIS A 44 17.83 -10.66 18.03
CA HIS A 44 17.73 -10.28 19.44
C HIS A 44 16.43 -10.78 20.09
N PHE A 45 15.29 -10.64 19.39
CA PHE A 45 14.02 -11.15 19.89
C PHE A 45 14.06 -12.66 20.15
N LYS A 46 14.56 -13.45 19.18
CA LYS A 46 14.68 -14.93 19.33
C LYS A 46 15.57 -15.34 20.49
N GLN A 47 16.60 -14.57 20.82
CA GLN A 47 17.55 -14.87 21.90
C GLN A 47 17.06 -14.44 23.27
N THR A 48 16.24 -13.36 23.33
CA THR A 48 15.90 -12.70 24.59
C THR A 48 14.52 -13.08 25.11
N TYR A 49 13.56 -13.35 24.19
CA TYR A 49 12.16 -13.56 24.56
C TYR A 49 11.69 -14.97 24.28
N SER A 50 10.89 -15.54 25.19
CA SER A 50 10.26 -16.86 25.04
C SER A 50 8.97 -16.84 24.19
N ASN A 51 8.49 -15.66 23.81
CA ASN A 51 7.30 -15.53 22.96
C ASN A 51 7.56 -16.12 21.57
N LEU A 52 6.58 -16.88 21.05
CA LEU A 52 6.67 -17.49 19.72
C LEU A 52 6.72 -16.43 18.59
N TYR A 53 6.04 -15.31 18.77
CA TYR A 53 5.94 -14.23 17.79
C TYR A 53 6.35 -12.90 18.38
N PRO A 54 7.07 -12.05 17.62
CA PRO A 54 7.32 -10.68 17.99
C PRO A 54 6.05 -9.83 18.04
N PRO A 55 6.06 -8.68 18.73
CA PRO A 55 4.99 -7.70 18.67
C PRO A 55 4.67 -7.24 17.24
N ALA A 56 3.43 -6.79 17.03
CA ALA A 56 2.90 -6.43 15.72
C ALA A 56 3.71 -5.37 14.95
N TRP A 57 4.36 -4.42 15.64
CA TRP A 57 5.21 -3.42 14.98
C TRP A 57 6.51 -4.03 14.43
N ILE A 58 7.11 -4.98 15.14
CA ILE A 58 8.29 -5.73 14.67
C ILE A 58 7.90 -6.60 13.46
N LEU A 59 6.75 -7.27 13.52
CA LEU A 59 6.24 -8.05 12.38
C LEU A 59 5.99 -7.17 11.16
N ALA A 60 5.51 -5.94 11.34
CA ALA A 60 5.23 -5.03 10.23
C ALA A 60 6.50 -4.65 9.44
N GLU A 61 7.67 -4.64 10.08
CA GLU A 61 8.96 -4.33 9.42
C GLU A 61 9.43 -5.46 8.47
N ILE A 62 9.15 -6.71 8.82
CA ILE A 62 9.66 -7.86 8.06
C ILE A 62 8.64 -8.45 7.09
N LEU A 63 7.36 -8.16 7.28
CA LEU A 63 6.30 -8.76 6.47
C LEU A 63 6.14 -8.08 5.11
N PRO A 64 6.04 -8.85 4.02
CA PRO A 64 5.67 -8.31 2.72
C PRO A 64 4.33 -7.57 2.77
N LEU A 65 4.21 -6.47 2.01
CA LEU A 65 2.98 -5.66 1.94
C LEU A 65 1.73 -6.50 1.62
N GLY A 66 1.88 -7.53 0.77
CA GLY A 66 0.78 -8.44 0.45
C GLY A 66 0.28 -9.25 1.64
N VAL A 67 1.16 -9.61 2.58
CA VAL A 67 0.78 -10.28 3.83
C VAL A 67 0.07 -9.30 4.75
N LEU A 68 0.59 -8.07 4.90
CA LEU A 68 -0.06 -7.01 5.68
C LEU A 68 -1.45 -6.67 5.13
N THR A 69 -1.60 -6.62 3.81
CA THR A 69 -2.90 -6.41 3.15
C THR A 69 -3.89 -7.55 3.48
N LYS A 70 -3.45 -8.81 3.43
CA LYS A 70 -4.28 -9.98 3.81
C LYS A 70 -4.70 -9.93 5.27
N ILE A 71 -3.76 -9.59 6.17
CA ILE A 71 -4.03 -9.39 7.60
C ILE A 71 -5.14 -8.34 7.77
N PHE A 72 -4.98 -7.17 7.14
CA PHE A 72 -5.95 -6.09 7.24
C PHE A 72 -7.34 -6.48 6.69
N VAL A 73 -7.38 -7.12 5.54
CA VAL A 73 -8.65 -7.57 4.92
C VAL A 73 -9.37 -8.57 5.81
N ASN A 74 -8.65 -9.49 6.44
CA ASN A 74 -9.21 -10.55 7.29
C ASN A 74 -9.57 -10.07 8.71
N LEU A 75 -9.24 -8.85 9.12
CA LEU A 75 -9.64 -8.33 10.43
C LEU A 75 -11.16 -8.37 10.61
N ARG A 76 -11.59 -8.86 11.78
CA ARG A 76 -13.01 -8.94 12.18
C ARG A 76 -13.59 -7.57 12.51
N ASP A 77 -12.81 -6.72 13.19
CA ASP A 77 -13.28 -5.43 13.69
C ASP A 77 -13.42 -4.41 12.54
N MET A 78 -14.66 -4.22 12.11
CA MET A 78 -15.03 -3.28 11.06
C MET A 78 -14.80 -1.82 11.46
N GLN A 79 -14.87 -1.48 12.76
CA GLN A 79 -14.65 -0.10 13.23
C GLN A 79 -13.16 0.24 13.13
N VAL A 80 -12.28 -0.70 13.50
CA VAL A 80 -10.84 -0.52 13.33
C VAL A 80 -10.49 -0.36 11.85
N LYS A 81 -11.04 -1.21 10.96
CA LYS A 81 -10.83 -1.12 9.51
C LYS A 81 -11.30 0.24 8.96
N LYS A 82 -12.49 0.69 9.35
CA LYS A 82 -13.02 2.00 8.93
C LYS A 82 -12.16 3.16 9.43
N ARG A 83 -11.70 3.13 10.69
CA ARG A 83 -10.81 4.17 11.23
C ARG A 83 -9.48 4.25 10.48
N VAL A 84 -8.90 3.12 10.09
CA VAL A 84 -7.68 3.10 9.27
C VAL A 84 -7.94 3.74 7.91
N ALA A 85 -8.99 3.31 7.20
CA ALA A 85 -9.35 3.87 5.89
C ALA A 85 -9.64 5.38 5.98
N LEU A 86 -10.30 5.82 7.05
CA LEU A 86 -10.66 7.23 7.26
C LEU A 86 -9.43 8.13 7.47
N ARG A 87 -8.32 7.60 8.02
CA ARG A 87 -7.05 8.36 8.10
C ARG A 87 -6.51 8.73 6.72
N PHE A 88 -6.87 7.98 5.70
CA PHE A 88 -6.58 8.27 4.30
C PHE A 88 -7.75 9.00 3.60
N GLY A 89 -8.77 9.43 4.34
CA GLY A 89 -9.95 10.09 3.77
C GLY A 89 -10.74 9.22 2.81
N LEU A 90 -10.62 7.91 2.91
CA LEU A 90 -11.20 6.95 1.96
C LEU A 90 -12.30 6.09 2.60
N GLN A 91 -13.28 5.72 1.79
CA GLN A 91 -14.19 4.64 2.16
C GLN A 91 -13.44 3.31 2.24
N LEU A 92 -13.78 2.44 3.18
CA LEU A 92 -13.10 1.17 3.41
C LEU A 92 -12.94 0.32 2.15
N ARG A 93 -13.96 0.24 1.30
CA ARG A 93 -13.91 -0.54 0.05
C ARG A 93 -12.87 0.02 -0.93
N VAL A 94 -12.81 1.34 -1.06
CA VAL A 94 -11.83 2.03 -1.90
C VAL A 94 -10.43 1.82 -1.34
N PHE A 95 -10.25 2.01 -0.02
CA PHE A 95 -8.96 1.80 0.65
C PHE A 95 -8.42 0.38 0.42
N VAL A 96 -9.24 -0.65 0.60
CA VAL A 96 -8.85 -2.05 0.36
C VAL A 96 -8.50 -2.29 -1.11
N SER A 97 -9.31 -1.76 -2.03
CA SER A 97 -9.03 -1.85 -3.46
C SER A 97 -7.68 -1.22 -3.82
N TRP A 98 -7.40 -0.03 -3.29
CA TRP A 98 -6.15 0.69 -3.56
C TRP A 98 -4.93 0.01 -2.93
N LEU A 99 -5.03 -0.53 -1.71
CA LEU A 99 -3.98 -1.35 -1.12
C LEU A 99 -3.63 -2.56 -1.99
N THR A 100 -4.65 -3.18 -2.59
CA THR A 100 -4.45 -4.31 -3.51
C THR A 100 -3.67 -3.86 -4.76
N ILE A 101 -4.02 -2.72 -5.35
CA ILE A 101 -3.31 -2.16 -6.50
C ILE A 101 -1.85 -1.85 -6.14
N ILE A 102 -1.61 -1.16 -5.02
CA ILE A 102 -0.24 -0.86 -4.56
C ILE A 102 0.56 -2.15 -4.39
N THR A 103 -0.03 -3.18 -3.78
CA THR A 103 0.62 -4.48 -3.60
C THR A 103 1.00 -5.11 -4.95
N VAL A 104 0.09 -5.10 -5.94
CA VAL A 104 0.34 -5.66 -7.27
C VAL A 104 1.45 -4.92 -7.99
N ILE A 105 1.41 -3.58 -8.00
CA ILE A 105 2.45 -2.76 -8.65
C ILE A 105 3.80 -2.95 -7.95
N ARG A 106 3.85 -2.89 -6.62
CA ARG A 106 5.07 -3.12 -5.85
C ARG A 106 5.68 -4.50 -6.18
N ASN A 107 4.86 -5.53 -6.25
CA ASN A 107 5.35 -6.88 -6.58
C ASN A 107 5.84 -6.97 -8.04
N ALA A 108 5.15 -6.32 -8.99
CA ALA A 108 5.61 -6.26 -10.37
C ALA A 108 6.98 -5.58 -10.47
N CYS A 109 7.19 -4.46 -9.77
CA CYS A 109 8.47 -3.77 -9.71
C CYS A 109 9.56 -4.63 -9.07
N PHE A 110 9.24 -5.30 -7.95
CA PHE A 110 10.18 -6.18 -7.25
C PHE A 110 10.66 -7.35 -8.11
N HIS A 111 9.78 -7.88 -8.96
CA HIS A 111 10.11 -8.96 -9.90
C HIS A 111 10.62 -8.44 -11.27
N HIS A 112 11.01 -7.16 -11.35
CA HIS A 112 11.49 -6.51 -12.58
C HIS A 112 10.52 -6.67 -13.78
N ALA A 113 9.23 -6.84 -13.51
CA ALA A 113 8.23 -6.95 -14.56
C ALA A 113 7.96 -5.57 -15.19
N ARG A 114 7.72 -5.57 -16.50
CA ARG A 114 7.33 -4.35 -17.21
C ARG A 114 6.00 -3.83 -16.66
N VAL A 115 5.97 -2.58 -16.16
CA VAL A 115 4.74 -1.90 -15.70
C VAL A 115 4.31 -0.76 -16.62
N TRP A 116 5.25 -0.12 -17.34
CA TRP A 116 4.93 0.93 -18.30
C TRP A 116 4.20 0.35 -19.51
N ASN A 117 3.29 1.12 -20.10
CA ASN A 117 2.48 0.73 -21.28
C ASN A 117 1.88 -0.70 -21.19
N LYS A 118 1.48 -1.11 -19.97
CA LYS A 118 0.81 -2.37 -19.70
C LYS A 118 -0.64 -2.10 -19.29
N HIS A 119 -1.56 -2.96 -19.68
CA HIS A 119 -2.90 -3.02 -19.11
C HIS A 119 -2.85 -3.82 -17.81
N ASN A 120 -3.32 -3.22 -16.73
CA ASN A 120 -3.48 -3.92 -15.46
C ASN A 120 -4.72 -4.82 -15.52
N THR A 121 -4.66 -5.94 -14.82
CA THR A 121 -5.75 -6.90 -14.75
C THR A 121 -6.81 -6.54 -13.72
N LEU A 122 -6.45 -5.67 -12.76
CA LEU A 122 -7.33 -5.25 -11.68
C LEU A 122 -7.76 -3.79 -11.88
N THR A 123 -9.05 -3.56 -11.83
CA THR A 123 -9.62 -2.21 -11.87
C THR A 123 -9.76 -1.67 -10.44
N PRO A 124 -9.07 -0.58 -10.08
CA PRO A 124 -9.27 0.06 -8.79
C PRO A 124 -10.67 0.67 -8.67
N MET A 125 -11.20 0.66 -7.46
CA MET A 125 -12.46 1.35 -7.18
C MET A 125 -12.25 2.87 -7.23
N ASN A 126 -13.18 3.59 -7.86
CA ASN A 126 -13.19 5.04 -7.89
C ASN A 126 -13.66 5.60 -6.54
N PRO A 127 -12.96 6.58 -5.96
CA PRO A 127 -13.41 7.24 -4.74
C PRO A 127 -14.58 8.19 -5.06
N ARG A 128 -15.62 8.19 -4.24
CA ARG A 128 -16.69 9.20 -4.34
C ARG A 128 -16.30 10.52 -3.67
N ARG A 129 -15.48 10.44 -2.64
CA ARG A 129 -14.92 11.57 -1.88
C ARG A 129 -13.55 11.19 -1.39
N THR A 130 -12.66 12.17 -1.36
CA THR A 130 -11.30 12.08 -0.84
C THR A 130 -11.08 13.23 0.14
N SER A 131 -10.14 13.11 1.06
CA SER A 131 -9.76 14.19 1.98
C SER A 131 -8.62 15.07 1.43
N HIS A 132 -7.95 14.60 0.39
CA HIS A 132 -6.86 15.29 -0.30
C HIS A 132 -7.17 15.40 -1.78
N ALA A 133 -6.35 16.13 -2.50
CA ALA A 133 -6.42 16.24 -3.95
C ALA A 133 -6.52 14.87 -4.64
N TRP A 134 -7.41 14.78 -5.60
CA TRP A 134 -7.56 13.63 -6.48
C TRP A 134 -7.68 14.13 -7.93
N ILE A 135 -7.39 13.26 -8.88
CA ILE A 135 -7.45 13.61 -10.29
C ILE A 135 -8.88 14.00 -10.72
N THR A 136 -8.96 15.03 -11.53
CA THR A 136 -10.19 15.53 -12.15
C THR A 136 -10.28 15.21 -13.64
N LEU A 137 -9.13 15.08 -14.30
CA LEU A 137 -9.04 14.68 -15.71
C LEU A 137 -9.42 13.21 -15.90
N PRO A 138 -10.08 12.88 -17.01
CA PRO A 138 -10.38 11.50 -17.35
C PRO A 138 -9.11 10.66 -17.48
N ALA A 139 -9.02 9.56 -16.73
CA ALA A 139 -7.87 8.66 -16.76
C ALA A 139 -8.33 7.20 -16.80
N ASN A 140 -7.63 6.38 -17.60
CA ASN A 140 -7.94 4.96 -17.68
C ASN A 140 -7.42 4.22 -16.45
N PRO A 141 -8.29 3.63 -15.59
CA PRO A 141 -7.89 2.97 -14.36
C PRO A 141 -7.03 1.71 -14.57
N LEU A 142 -6.98 1.18 -15.77
CA LEU A 142 -6.15 0.02 -16.13
C LEU A 142 -4.74 0.41 -16.57
N ARG A 143 -4.40 1.70 -16.62
CA ARG A 143 -3.07 2.19 -17.01
C ARG A 143 -2.26 2.63 -15.81
N ILE A 144 -0.93 2.66 -16.00
CA ILE A 144 0.01 2.94 -14.91
C ILE A 144 -0.19 4.34 -14.31
N TYR A 145 -0.58 5.33 -15.11
CA TYR A 145 -0.86 6.67 -14.58
C TYR A 145 -1.83 6.66 -13.42
N TYR A 146 -2.96 5.96 -13.56
CA TYR A 146 -3.96 5.85 -12.50
C TYR A 146 -3.40 5.21 -11.22
N ASN A 147 -2.52 4.20 -11.39
CA ASN A 147 -1.88 3.55 -10.25
C ASN A 147 -0.86 4.47 -9.57
N LEU A 148 -0.14 5.28 -10.35
CA LEU A 148 0.76 6.31 -9.81
C LEU A 148 -0.02 7.37 -9.02
N CYS A 149 -1.23 7.76 -9.48
CA CYS A 149 -2.11 8.65 -8.73
C CYS A 149 -2.51 8.04 -7.38
N ILE A 150 -2.85 6.74 -7.34
CA ILE A 150 -3.14 6.02 -6.08
C ILE A 150 -1.94 6.05 -5.14
N ILE A 151 -0.75 5.76 -5.65
CA ILE A 151 0.49 5.75 -4.86
C ILE A 151 0.78 7.15 -4.31
N LYS A 152 0.69 8.18 -5.18
CA LYS A 152 0.89 9.59 -4.79
C LYS A 152 -0.07 10.00 -3.68
N TYR A 153 -1.36 9.69 -3.82
CA TYR A 153 -2.38 9.96 -2.81
C TYR A 153 -2.03 9.35 -1.44
N PHE A 154 -1.57 8.09 -1.43
CA PHE A 154 -1.13 7.44 -0.18
C PHE A 154 0.12 8.10 0.38
N LEU A 155 1.09 8.45 -0.48
CA LEU A 155 2.30 9.14 -0.07
C LEU A 155 1.99 10.51 0.53
N ASP A 156 1.08 11.28 -0.04
CA ASP A 156 0.70 12.59 0.50
C ASP A 156 0.07 12.49 1.89
N THR A 157 -0.60 11.37 2.18
CA THR A 157 -1.16 11.12 3.51
C THR A 157 -0.10 10.74 4.54
N ILE A 158 0.93 9.96 4.15
CA ILE A 158 1.92 9.39 5.09
C ILE A 158 3.23 10.18 5.13
N SER A 159 3.54 10.90 4.06
CA SER A 159 4.74 11.73 3.90
C SER A 159 4.39 12.95 3.04
N PRO A 160 3.73 13.97 3.60
CA PRO A 160 3.22 15.12 2.83
C PRO A 160 4.31 15.82 2.01
N ASN A 161 5.53 15.89 2.51
CA ASN A 161 6.67 16.54 1.83
C ASN A 161 7.43 15.57 0.89
N ASN A 162 6.73 14.59 0.29
CA ASN A 162 7.36 13.68 -0.66
C ASN A 162 7.63 14.35 -2.02
N ASP A 163 8.71 13.94 -2.66
CA ASP A 163 9.17 14.46 -3.94
C ASP A 163 8.74 13.63 -5.16
N MET A 164 7.72 12.77 -5.00
CA MET A 164 7.29 11.86 -6.07
C MET A 164 6.87 12.58 -7.35
N GLY A 165 6.20 13.73 -7.23
CA GLY A 165 5.79 14.55 -8.39
C GLY A 165 6.98 15.05 -9.18
N GLN A 166 8.01 15.57 -8.50
CA GLN A 166 9.24 16.05 -9.13
C GLN A 166 9.99 14.88 -9.78
N LYS A 167 10.21 13.79 -9.05
CA LYS A 167 10.91 12.60 -9.58
C LYS A 167 10.23 12.01 -10.81
N LEU A 168 8.89 12.03 -10.88
CA LEU A 168 8.17 11.57 -12.06
C LEU A 168 8.39 12.49 -13.27
N ARG A 169 8.40 13.81 -13.06
CA ARG A 169 8.67 14.79 -14.13
C ARG A 169 10.09 14.64 -14.66
N ASP A 170 11.07 14.51 -13.75
CA ASP A 170 12.48 14.34 -14.11
C ASP A 170 12.70 13.03 -14.87
N LEU A 171 12.07 11.93 -14.42
CA LEU A 171 12.14 10.65 -15.11
C LEU A 171 11.62 10.75 -16.54
N LEU A 172 10.47 11.39 -16.76
CA LEU A 172 9.89 11.56 -18.09
C LEU A 172 10.74 12.50 -18.97
N ALA A 173 11.43 13.48 -18.38
CA ALA A 173 12.34 14.35 -19.10
C ALA A 173 13.61 13.62 -19.57
N VAL A 174 14.13 12.69 -18.76
CA VAL A 174 15.29 11.86 -19.11
C VAL A 174 14.98 10.88 -20.25
N PHE A 175 13.72 10.48 -20.40
CA PHE A 175 13.29 9.52 -21.43
C PHE A 175 12.27 10.13 -22.41
N PRO A 176 12.65 11.10 -23.25
CA PRO A 176 11.71 11.85 -24.10
C PRO A 176 11.04 11.00 -25.18
N LEU A 177 11.58 9.81 -25.50
CA LEU A 177 11.00 8.88 -26.46
C LEU A 177 9.85 8.02 -25.84
N VAL A 178 9.68 8.07 -24.54
CA VAL A 178 8.58 7.39 -23.87
C VAL A 178 7.33 8.25 -23.98
N ASP A 179 6.31 7.74 -24.67
CA ASP A 179 5.03 8.42 -24.80
C ASP A 179 4.19 8.31 -23.51
N PRO A 180 3.97 9.40 -22.77
CA PRO A 180 3.13 9.38 -21.57
C PRO A 180 1.68 9.00 -21.88
N ALA A 181 1.14 9.36 -23.07
CA ALA A 181 -0.23 9.01 -23.43
C ALA A 181 -0.42 7.49 -23.52
N ALA A 182 0.59 6.75 -24.03
CA ALA A 182 0.60 5.29 -24.05
C ALA A 182 0.57 4.68 -22.64
N MET A 183 1.01 5.41 -21.63
CA MET A 183 0.96 5.02 -20.21
C MET A 183 -0.33 5.48 -19.51
N GLY A 184 -1.21 6.17 -20.22
CA GLY A 184 -2.50 6.65 -19.73
C GLY A 184 -2.47 8.02 -19.05
N PHE A 185 -1.40 8.80 -19.25
CA PHE A 185 -1.35 10.18 -18.78
C PHE A 185 -2.26 11.05 -19.66
N PRO A 186 -3.26 11.74 -19.09
CA PRO A 186 -4.08 12.66 -19.85
C PRO A 186 -3.29 13.93 -20.21
N GLU A 187 -3.69 14.61 -21.26
CA GLU A 187 -3.14 15.95 -21.55
C GLU A 187 -3.40 16.88 -20.35
N GLY A 188 -2.41 17.67 -19.97
CA GLY A 188 -2.53 18.58 -18.83
C GLY A 188 -2.37 17.94 -17.44
N TRP A 189 -2.03 16.66 -17.33
CA TRP A 189 -1.88 15.97 -16.04
C TRP A 189 -0.98 16.66 -15.03
N LYS A 190 0.03 17.43 -15.52
CA LYS A 190 0.96 18.18 -14.68
C LYS A 190 0.29 19.31 -13.89
N ASN A 191 -0.89 19.76 -14.35
CA ASN A 191 -1.66 20.83 -13.72
C ASN A 191 -2.73 20.32 -12.75
N GLU A 192 -2.88 18.98 -12.63
CA GLU A 192 -3.75 18.39 -11.60
C GLU A 192 -3.20 18.70 -10.22
N GLU A 193 -4.08 19.07 -9.28
CA GLU A 193 -3.75 19.42 -7.91
C GLU A 193 -2.90 18.30 -7.23
N LEU A 194 -3.23 17.04 -7.48
CA LEU A 194 -2.49 15.87 -6.99
C LEU A 194 -1.00 15.90 -7.39
N TRP A 195 -0.67 16.49 -8.54
CA TRP A 195 0.66 16.54 -9.11
C TRP A 195 1.33 17.91 -9.01
N ASN A 196 0.66 18.88 -8.38
CA ASN A 196 1.28 20.18 -8.14
C ASN A 196 2.49 20.01 -7.22
N ILE A 197 3.58 20.63 -7.65
CA ILE A 197 4.77 20.82 -6.84
C ILE A 197 4.53 22.18 -6.20
N GLU A 198 4.29 22.23 -4.88
CA GLU A 198 4.31 23.49 -4.16
C GLU A 198 5.70 24.10 -4.40
N SER A 199 5.70 25.26 -5.05
CA SER A 199 6.92 26.07 -5.19
C SER A 199 7.13 26.67 -3.80
N ASP A 200 8.13 26.16 -3.07
CA ASP A 200 8.66 26.83 -1.87
C ASP A 200 9.12 28.24 -2.19
#